data_e1b16f4d14f5a6053fde407c644a5fe7
#
_entry.id   e1b16f4d14f5a6053fde407c644a5fe7
#
_cell.length_a   1.000
_cell.length_b   1.000
_cell.length_c   1.000
_cell.angle_alpha   90.00
_cell.angle_beta   90.00
_cell.angle_gamma   90.00
#
_symmetry.space_group_name_H-M   'P 1'
#
loop_
_entity.id
_entity.type
_entity.pdbx_description
1 polymer ?
#
loop_
_entity_poly.entity_id
_entity_poly.type
_entity_poly.pdbx_seq_one_letter_code
_entity_poly.pdbx_strand_id
1 'polypeptide(L)'
;MYLLTDVKDVDSGNFTVYPGSHMRAYPESQERTPNPHGPGAVQLMGKAGDCYLFPHALWHGPAPNQTDNGRKTLLYNYSQMFVRWYDYGAVVPEEILEKCTTRQRRLLGDLGYEFRPGSYFYVPEDQEAVIYQDEDLSNALQPPHVNV
;
A
#
# COMPACT_ATOMS: atom_id res chain seq x y z
N MET A 1 -6.37 0.98 -2.43
CA MET A 1 -7.28 0.11 -3.21
C MET A 1 -8.21 0.99 -4.00
N TYR A 2 -8.31 0.77 -5.31
CA TYR A 2 -9.19 1.51 -6.21
C TYR A 2 -10.42 0.66 -6.54
N LEU A 3 -11.61 1.27 -6.54
CA LEU A 3 -12.82 0.63 -7.00
C LEU A 3 -12.91 0.75 -8.53
N LEU A 4 -13.09 -0.37 -9.21
CA LEU A 4 -13.34 -0.42 -10.66
C LEU A 4 -14.82 -0.60 -10.99
N THR A 5 -15.64 -0.89 -9.97
CA THR A 5 -17.11 -0.99 -10.03
C THR A 5 -17.71 -0.30 -8.83
N ASP A 6 -18.95 0.18 -8.95
CA ASP A 6 -19.69 0.73 -7.82
C ASP A 6 -19.97 -0.33 -6.76
N VAL A 7 -19.93 0.08 -5.50
CA VAL A 7 -20.33 -0.69 -4.32
C VAL A 7 -21.36 0.14 -3.57
N LYS A 8 -22.65 -0.16 -3.75
CA LYS A 8 -23.75 0.72 -3.33
C LYS A 8 -24.41 0.28 -2.03
N ASP A 9 -24.40 -1.00 -1.76
CA ASP A 9 -25.12 -1.61 -0.64
C ASP A 9 -24.17 -2.47 0.20
N VAL A 10 -24.58 -2.80 1.41
CA VAL A 10 -23.90 -3.82 2.23
C VAL A 10 -23.97 -5.18 1.55
N ASP A 11 -23.04 -6.05 1.87
CA ASP A 11 -22.95 -7.40 1.30
C ASP A 11 -22.88 -7.46 -0.25
N SER A 12 -22.31 -6.41 -0.83
CA SER A 12 -21.95 -6.34 -2.26
C SER A 12 -20.48 -6.65 -2.51
N GLY A 13 -19.87 -7.47 -1.66
CA GLY A 13 -18.43 -7.73 -1.68
C GLY A 13 -17.60 -6.56 -1.14
N ASN A 14 -18.16 -5.76 -0.25
CA ASN A 14 -17.55 -4.55 0.29
C ASN A 14 -16.18 -4.83 0.90
N PHE A 15 -15.32 -3.82 0.87
CA PHE A 15 -14.16 -3.77 1.73
C PHE A 15 -14.62 -3.42 3.15
N THR A 16 -14.51 -4.38 4.05
CA THR A 16 -14.87 -4.24 5.46
C THR A 16 -13.65 -3.87 6.26
N VAL A 17 -13.77 -2.90 7.13
CA VAL A 17 -12.69 -2.44 8.02
C VAL A 17 -13.17 -2.37 9.46
N TYR A 18 -12.23 -2.50 10.39
CA TYR A 18 -12.42 -2.20 11.80
C TYR A 18 -11.66 -0.94 12.15
N PRO A 19 -12.33 0.23 12.18
CA PRO A 19 -11.67 1.50 12.45
C PRO A 19 -10.88 1.49 13.77
N GLY A 20 -9.65 1.99 13.74
CA GLY A 20 -8.77 2.03 14.91
C GLY A 20 -8.06 0.71 15.25
N SER A 21 -8.35 -0.39 14.55
CA SER A 21 -7.74 -1.70 14.84
C SER A 21 -6.23 -1.73 14.63
N HIS A 22 -5.68 -0.90 13.74
CA HIS A 22 -4.24 -0.77 13.51
C HIS A 22 -3.46 -0.22 14.72
N MET A 23 -4.17 0.36 15.71
CA MET A 23 -3.61 0.89 16.95
C MET A 23 -3.73 -0.10 18.13
N ARG A 24 -4.23 -1.29 17.88
CA ARG A 24 -4.48 -2.32 18.91
C ARG A 24 -3.63 -3.56 18.64
N ALA A 25 -3.42 -4.36 19.69
CA ALA A 25 -2.89 -5.69 19.52
C ALA A 25 -3.82 -6.53 18.61
N TYR A 26 -3.20 -7.41 17.84
CA TYR A 26 -3.96 -8.34 17.00
C TYR A 26 -4.96 -9.14 17.87
N PRO A 27 -6.22 -9.32 17.43
CA PRO A 27 -7.19 -10.08 18.21
C PRO A 27 -6.69 -11.52 18.42
N GLU A 28 -6.84 -12.01 19.62
CA GLU A 28 -6.48 -13.39 19.98
C GLU A 28 -7.38 -14.45 19.32
N SER A 29 -8.51 -14.02 18.72
CA SER A 29 -9.39 -14.90 17.97
C SER A 29 -8.67 -15.47 16.76
N GLN A 30 -8.72 -16.79 16.59
CA GLN A 30 -8.12 -17.50 15.45
C GLN A 30 -8.85 -17.23 14.11
N GLU A 31 -9.79 -16.31 14.09
CA GLU A 31 -10.48 -15.89 12.88
C GLU A 31 -9.50 -15.14 11.96
N ARG A 32 -9.11 -15.79 10.89
CA ARG A 32 -8.17 -15.23 9.90
C ARG A 32 -8.78 -14.09 9.09
N THR A 33 -10.09 -13.99 9.05
CA THR A 33 -10.85 -12.96 8.32
C THR A 33 -11.79 -12.25 9.28
N PRO A 34 -11.82 -10.91 9.26
CA PRO A 34 -12.76 -10.15 10.08
C PRO A 34 -14.20 -10.49 9.72
N ASN A 35 -15.04 -10.67 10.75
CA ASN A 35 -16.48 -10.83 10.53
C ASN A 35 -17.07 -9.52 10.00
N PRO A 36 -17.62 -9.46 8.77
CA PRO A 36 -18.15 -8.24 8.19
C PRO A 36 -19.40 -7.68 8.88
N HIS A 37 -20.02 -8.48 9.74
CA HIS A 37 -21.17 -8.14 10.56
C HIS A 37 -20.85 -8.06 12.06
N GLY A 38 -19.56 -8.15 12.41
CA GLY A 38 -19.11 -8.11 13.80
C GLY A 38 -19.25 -6.71 14.41
N PRO A 39 -19.31 -6.60 15.74
CA PRO A 39 -19.36 -5.29 16.40
C PRO A 39 -18.19 -4.40 16.01
N GLY A 40 -18.48 -3.20 15.50
CA GLY A 40 -17.47 -2.25 15.04
C GLY A 40 -16.98 -2.44 13.61
N ALA A 41 -17.47 -3.45 12.89
CA ALA A 41 -17.20 -3.61 11.47
C ALA A 41 -17.91 -2.53 10.65
N VAL A 42 -17.22 -1.98 9.68
CA VAL A 42 -17.76 -1.00 8.72
C VAL A 42 -17.53 -1.51 7.32
N GLN A 43 -18.60 -1.77 6.60
CA GLN A 43 -18.55 -2.10 5.17
C GLN A 43 -18.53 -0.81 4.36
N LEU A 44 -17.41 -0.55 3.66
CA LEU A 44 -17.23 0.68 2.89
C LEU A 44 -18.01 0.62 1.58
N MET A 45 -18.66 1.72 1.25
CA MET A 45 -19.36 1.93 -0.02
C MET A 45 -18.61 2.98 -0.84
N GLY A 46 -18.72 2.91 -2.17
CA GLY A 46 -18.09 3.88 -3.05
C GLY A 46 -18.45 3.66 -4.51
N LYS A 47 -18.00 4.58 -5.34
CA LYS A 47 -18.21 4.55 -6.79
C LYS A 47 -16.97 4.06 -7.51
N ALA A 48 -17.12 3.59 -8.72
CA ALA A 48 -15.99 3.33 -9.61
C ALA A 48 -15.12 4.59 -9.74
N GLY A 49 -13.82 4.44 -9.53
CA GLY A 49 -12.85 5.54 -9.46
C GLY A 49 -12.49 5.99 -8.05
N ASP A 50 -13.28 5.68 -7.04
CA ASP A 50 -12.93 5.98 -5.65
C ASP A 50 -11.72 5.16 -5.20
N CYS A 51 -10.95 5.74 -4.27
CA CYS A 51 -9.76 5.11 -3.70
C CYS A 51 -9.83 5.08 -2.18
N TYR A 52 -9.57 3.92 -1.61
CA TYR A 52 -9.34 3.76 -0.18
C TYR A 52 -7.84 3.65 0.10
N LEU A 53 -7.35 4.53 0.98
CA LEU A 53 -5.99 4.49 1.51
C LEU A 53 -6.06 4.02 2.96
N PHE A 54 -5.30 2.98 3.29
CA PHE A 54 -5.32 2.40 4.63
C PHE A 54 -3.96 1.77 4.98
N PRO A 55 -3.56 1.77 6.26
CA PRO A 55 -2.36 1.09 6.69
C PRO A 55 -2.55 -0.43 6.64
N HIS A 56 -1.50 -1.17 6.30
CA HIS A 56 -1.54 -2.63 6.22
C HIS A 56 -1.97 -3.30 7.55
N ALA A 57 -1.64 -2.67 8.68
CA ALA A 57 -2.03 -3.15 10.00
C ALA A 57 -3.53 -2.98 10.34
N LEU A 58 -4.31 -2.27 9.51
CA LEU A 58 -5.75 -2.17 9.71
C LEU A 58 -6.38 -3.55 9.51
N TRP A 59 -7.13 -4.01 10.52
CA TRP A 59 -7.87 -5.27 10.38
C TRP A 59 -9.00 -5.08 9.39
N HIS A 60 -8.95 -5.84 8.31
CA HIS A 60 -9.85 -5.69 7.17
C HIS A 60 -10.08 -7.03 6.46
N GLY A 61 -11.14 -7.09 5.71
CA GLY A 61 -11.47 -8.27 4.89
C GLY A 61 -12.61 -7.99 3.92
N PRO A 62 -12.95 -8.94 3.06
CA PRO A 62 -14.11 -8.82 2.19
C PRO A 62 -15.41 -9.15 2.95
N ALA A 63 -16.48 -8.41 2.67
CA ALA A 63 -17.83 -8.86 2.96
C ALA A 63 -18.31 -9.87 1.91
N PRO A 64 -19.31 -10.70 2.21
CA PRO A 64 -19.99 -11.51 1.21
C PRO A 64 -20.49 -10.64 0.04
N ASN A 65 -20.58 -11.23 -1.14
CA ASN A 65 -21.28 -10.59 -2.25
C ASN A 65 -22.58 -11.38 -2.50
N GLN A 66 -23.69 -10.81 -2.09
CA GLN A 66 -25.02 -11.37 -2.25
C GLN A 66 -25.75 -10.79 -3.48
N THR A 67 -25.03 -10.02 -4.31
CA THR A 67 -25.58 -9.42 -5.53
C THR A 67 -25.15 -10.22 -6.76
N ASP A 68 -25.88 -10.02 -7.87
CA ASP A 68 -25.51 -10.62 -9.16
C ASP A 68 -24.31 -9.91 -9.84
N ASN A 69 -23.81 -8.82 -9.24
CA ASN A 69 -22.76 -8.01 -9.81
C ASN A 69 -21.41 -8.33 -9.16
N GLY A 70 -20.40 -8.58 -9.99
CA GLY A 70 -19.03 -8.75 -9.53
C GLY A 70 -18.39 -7.44 -9.08
N ARG A 71 -17.89 -7.36 -7.84
CA ARG A 71 -17.02 -6.26 -7.43
C ARG A 71 -15.62 -6.45 -8.01
N LYS A 72 -15.12 -5.43 -8.69
CA LYS A 72 -13.75 -5.39 -9.22
C LYS A 72 -12.96 -4.28 -8.53
N THR A 73 -11.77 -4.58 -8.08
CA THR A 73 -10.87 -3.63 -7.43
C THR A 73 -9.44 -3.84 -7.88
N LEU A 74 -8.66 -2.76 -7.80
CA LEU A 74 -7.23 -2.80 -8.01
C LEU A 74 -6.54 -2.46 -6.69
N LEU A 75 -5.71 -3.37 -6.20
CA LEU A 75 -4.99 -3.21 -4.94
C LEU A 75 -3.51 -2.97 -5.20
N TYR A 76 -2.99 -1.85 -4.71
CA TYR A 76 -1.56 -1.57 -4.66
C TYR A 76 -1.09 -1.54 -3.22
N ASN A 77 -0.01 -2.23 -2.95
CA ASN A 77 0.71 -2.14 -1.69
C ASN A 77 1.97 -1.30 -1.89
N TYR A 78 2.14 -0.30 -1.03
CA TYR A 78 3.33 0.52 -0.99
C TYR A 78 4.04 0.29 0.34
N SER A 79 5.33 0.14 0.28
CA SER A 79 6.17 -0.01 1.46
C SER A 79 7.47 0.77 1.27
N GLN A 80 8.23 0.92 2.35
CA GLN A 80 9.58 1.40 2.25
C GLN A 80 10.43 0.39 1.45
N MET A 81 11.44 0.88 0.72
CA MET A 81 12.22 0.07 -0.22
C MET A 81 12.94 -1.12 0.42
N PHE A 82 13.20 -1.09 1.72
CA PHE A 82 13.81 -2.20 2.45
C PHE A 82 12.81 -3.30 2.87
N VAL A 83 11.49 -3.04 2.76
CA VAL A 83 10.44 -4.03 2.97
C VAL A 83 10.16 -4.71 1.65
N ARG A 84 10.60 -5.95 1.50
CA ARG A 84 10.35 -6.76 0.31
C ARG A 84 9.30 -7.80 0.59
N TRP A 85 8.37 -7.93 -0.31
CA TRP A 85 7.38 -8.99 -0.28
C TRP A 85 8.04 -10.30 -0.72
N TYR A 86 7.97 -11.35 0.09
CA TYR A 86 8.68 -12.61 -0.20
C TYR A 86 8.14 -13.34 -1.45
N ASP A 87 6.88 -13.09 -1.81
CA ASP A 87 6.25 -13.67 -3.01
C ASP A 87 6.73 -13.00 -4.31
N TYR A 88 7.41 -11.87 -4.22
CA TYR A 88 7.96 -11.15 -5.36
C TYR A 88 9.37 -11.67 -5.74
N GLY A 89 9.50 -12.97 -5.86
CA GLY A 89 10.61 -13.55 -6.60
C GLY A 89 10.51 -13.36 -8.12
N ALA A 90 9.38 -12.80 -8.58
CA ALA A 90 9.20 -12.47 -9.98
C ALA A 90 9.90 -11.14 -10.30
N VAL A 91 10.93 -11.22 -11.09
CA VAL A 91 11.56 -10.07 -11.74
C VAL A 91 10.52 -9.46 -12.68
N VAL A 92 10.32 -8.14 -12.61
CA VAL A 92 9.46 -7.44 -13.58
C VAL A 92 10.03 -7.66 -14.98
N PRO A 93 9.21 -8.09 -15.95
CA PRO A 93 9.70 -8.32 -17.32
C PRO A 93 10.35 -7.07 -17.92
N GLU A 94 11.49 -7.23 -18.61
CA GLU A 94 12.23 -6.11 -19.20
C GLU A 94 11.38 -5.29 -20.16
N GLU A 95 10.51 -5.93 -20.95
CA GLU A 95 9.55 -5.28 -21.86
C GLU A 95 8.62 -4.26 -21.13
N ILE A 96 8.36 -4.46 -19.84
CA ILE A 96 7.60 -3.52 -19.01
C ILE A 96 8.53 -2.41 -18.53
N LEU A 97 9.72 -2.77 -18.05
CA LEU A 97 10.70 -1.82 -17.53
C LEU A 97 11.16 -0.81 -18.59
N GLU A 98 11.35 -1.25 -19.84
CA GLU A 98 11.70 -0.38 -20.96
C GLU A 98 10.69 0.75 -21.22
N LYS A 99 9.42 0.52 -20.89
CA LYS A 99 8.33 1.50 -21.05
C LYS A 99 8.14 2.40 -19.84
N CYS A 100 8.89 2.15 -18.78
CA CYS A 100 8.74 2.84 -17.52
C CYS A 100 9.73 4.01 -17.38
N THR A 101 9.27 5.10 -16.78
CA THR A 101 10.15 6.15 -16.28
C THR A 101 10.98 5.62 -15.09
N THR A 102 12.07 6.26 -14.74
CA THR A 102 12.90 5.93 -13.57
C THR A 102 12.07 5.79 -12.29
N ARG A 103 11.12 6.71 -12.08
CA ARG A 103 10.19 6.65 -10.93
C ARG A 103 9.28 5.42 -10.98
N GLN A 104 8.74 5.07 -12.14
CA GLN A 104 7.90 3.88 -12.31
C GLN A 104 8.68 2.59 -12.10
N ARG A 105 9.91 2.49 -12.63
CA ARG A 105 10.82 1.36 -12.37
C ARG A 105 11.03 1.17 -10.87
N ARG A 106 11.32 2.23 -10.14
CA ARG A 106 11.50 2.20 -8.69
C ARG A 106 10.24 1.76 -7.94
N LEU A 107 9.06 2.24 -8.34
CA LEU A 107 7.78 1.79 -7.76
C LEU A 107 7.51 0.29 -8.03
N LEU A 108 8.04 -0.25 -9.11
CA LEU A 108 8.00 -1.67 -9.44
C LEU A 108 9.11 -2.48 -8.76
N GLY A 109 9.97 -1.84 -7.97
CA GLY A 109 11.05 -2.48 -7.23
C GLY A 109 12.35 -2.63 -8.00
N ASP A 110 12.44 -2.11 -9.23
CA ASP A 110 13.70 -2.02 -9.98
C ASP A 110 14.43 -0.73 -9.58
N LEU A 111 15.48 -0.89 -8.79
CA LEU A 111 16.30 0.21 -8.29
C LEU A 111 17.52 0.50 -9.19
N GLY A 112 17.75 -0.30 -10.24
CA GLY A 112 18.94 -0.18 -11.09
C GLY A 112 20.26 -0.58 -10.42
N TYR A 113 20.21 -1.03 -9.16
CA TYR A 113 21.36 -1.49 -8.38
C TYR A 113 20.93 -2.54 -7.37
N GLU A 114 21.89 -3.33 -6.89
CA GLU A 114 21.65 -4.29 -5.83
C GLU A 114 21.37 -3.55 -4.50
N PHE A 115 20.22 -3.86 -3.89
CA PHE A 115 19.85 -3.28 -2.61
C PHE A 115 20.83 -3.76 -1.52
N ARG A 116 21.42 -2.80 -0.79
CA ARG A 116 22.32 -3.07 0.33
C ARG A 116 21.74 -2.54 1.64
N PRO A 117 22.10 -3.11 2.79
CA PRO A 117 21.80 -2.51 4.08
C PRO A 117 22.27 -1.05 4.14
N GLY A 118 21.40 -0.15 4.61
CA GLY A 118 21.68 1.29 4.62
C GLY A 118 21.15 2.07 3.43
N SER A 119 20.82 1.41 2.31
CA SER A 119 20.27 2.08 1.12
C SER A 119 18.92 2.77 1.35
N TYR A 120 18.25 2.50 2.46
CA TYR A 120 16.99 3.14 2.82
C TYR A 120 17.11 4.64 3.18
N PHE A 121 18.31 5.15 3.39
CA PHE A 121 18.58 6.59 3.55
C PHE A 121 18.83 7.30 2.22
N TYR A 122 18.90 6.57 1.12
CA TYR A 122 19.18 7.14 -0.19
C TYR A 122 17.96 7.87 -0.73
N VAL A 123 18.12 9.14 -1.06
CA VAL A 123 17.12 9.92 -1.79
C VAL A 123 17.47 9.82 -3.28
N PRO A 124 16.57 9.31 -4.11
CA PRO A 124 16.80 9.27 -5.55
C PRO A 124 16.87 10.67 -6.16
N GLU A 125 17.77 10.87 -7.12
CA GLU A 125 17.99 12.18 -7.79
C GLU A 125 16.72 12.81 -8.33
N ASP A 126 15.80 12.02 -8.87
CA ASP A 126 14.52 12.51 -9.40
C ASP A 126 13.51 12.91 -8.31
N GLN A 127 13.85 12.71 -7.04
CA GLN A 127 13.05 13.15 -5.89
C GLN A 127 13.73 14.23 -5.06
N GLU A 128 14.99 14.50 -5.28
CA GLU A 128 15.72 15.53 -4.56
C GLU A 128 15.02 16.89 -4.64
N ALA A 129 14.62 17.29 -5.84
CA ALA A 129 13.91 18.56 -6.06
C ALA A 129 12.57 18.66 -5.31
N VAL A 130 11.91 17.53 -5.03
CA VAL A 130 10.63 17.51 -4.29
C VAL A 130 10.87 17.52 -2.78
N ILE A 131 11.88 16.78 -2.32
CA ILE A 131 12.18 16.59 -0.90
C ILE A 131 12.90 17.84 -0.33
N TYR A 132 13.79 18.45 -1.12
CA TYR A 132 14.58 19.59 -0.68
C TYR A 132 13.99 20.97 -1.07
N GLN A 133 12.75 21.00 -1.56
CA GLN A 133 12.04 22.28 -1.77
C GLN A 133 11.64 22.94 -0.44
N ASP A 134 11.51 22.17 0.61
CA ASP A 134 11.23 22.66 1.96
C ASP A 134 12.53 22.61 2.77
N GLU A 135 13.10 23.77 3.10
CA GLU A 135 14.35 23.88 3.84
C GLU A 135 14.29 23.18 5.20
N ASP A 136 13.13 23.17 5.85
CA ASP A 136 12.94 22.49 7.14
C ASP A 136 12.99 20.96 6.97
N LEU A 137 12.43 20.44 5.89
CA LEU A 137 12.48 19.01 5.56
C LEU A 137 13.88 18.57 5.11
N SER A 138 14.60 19.45 4.37
CA SER A 138 15.95 19.16 3.93
C SER A 138 16.92 19.04 5.09
N ASN A 139 16.78 19.89 6.11
CA ASN A 139 17.59 19.84 7.33
C ASN A 139 17.29 18.60 8.19
N ALA A 140 16.03 18.13 8.21
CA ALA A 140 15.62 16.93 8.95
C ALA A 140 16.06 15.62 8.29
N LEU A 141 16.28 15.63 6.97
CA LEU A 141 16.63 14.44 6.19
C LEU A 141 18.12 14.30 5.89
N GLN A 142 18.95 15.28 6.26
CA GLN A 142 20.39 15.12 6.14
C GLN A 142 20.88 13.98 7.05
N PRO A 143 21.59 12.99 6.53
CA PRO A 143 22.15 11.94 7.36
C PRO A 143 23.10 12.58 8.38
N PRO A 144 23.11 12.09 9.62
CA PRO A 144 24.08 12.57 10.60
C PRO A 144 25.48 12.39 10.01
N HIS A 145 26.27 13.47 10.00
CA HIS A 145 27.67 13.40 9.56
C HIS A 145 28.39 12.34 10.37
N VAL A 146 28.57 11.17 9.79
CA VAL A 146 29.42 10.14 10.35
C VAL A 146 30.85 10.60 10.03
N ASN A 147 31.50 11.23 10.99
CA ASN A 147 32.94 11.45 10.93
C ASN A 147 33.61 10.05 10.96
N VAL A 148 34.12 9.62 9.83
CA VAL A 148 34.95 8.45 9.69
C VAL A 148 36.40 8.84 10.05
#